data_131d58bacd25afe691c42ebfbfa1b4f1
#
_entry.id   131d58bacd25afe691c42ebfbfa1b4f1
#
_cell.length_a   1.000
_cell.length_b   1.000
_cell.length_c   1.000
_cell.angle_alpha   90.00
_cell.angle_beta   90.00
_cell.angle_gamma   90.00
#
_symmetry.space_group_name_H-M   'P 1'
#
loop_
_entity.id
_entity.type
_entity.pdbx_description
1 polymer ?
#
loop_
_entity_poly.entity_id
_entity_poly.type
_entity_poly.pdbx_seq_one_letter_code
_entity_poly.pdbx_strand_id
1 'polypeptide(L)'
;MGFSVELGQSAREIRRDGKGWVVRTDRGEYGARALCLATPVATATQLLHAPFPEVAGRLAEIETAQVESVGVALPAARLSLPPVAGLIGRGEPFYSMVSRDTVSDAHWRGFTFHFRPGVLGEEQKLERIAQVLGIDQALLESGNVVSKLNQLPALRVGHGERSKELNQALAGHRLALVGNYFSGVAIEDCVTRSRTEFERLRGEGL
;
A
#
# COMPACT_ATOMS: atom_id res chain seq x y z
N MET A 1 -8.49 15.73 22.71
CA MET A 1 -9.31 15.02 21.71
C MET A 1 -8.99 13.53 21.81
N GLY A 2 -10.00 12.68 22.04
CA GLY A 2 -9.83 11.23 22.00
C GLY A 2 -10.00 10.69 20.59
N PHE A 3 -9.37 9.57 20.28
CA PHE A 3 -9.64 8.78 19.08
C PHE A 3 -9.95 7.35 19.50
N SER A 4 -10.74 6.65 18.69
CA SER A 4 -11.04 5.23 18.85
C SER A 4 -10.49 4.47 17.66
N VAL A 5 -9.95 3.28 17.91
CA VAL A 5 -9.47 2.35 16.89
C VAL A 5 -10.28 1.07 16.96
N GLU A 6 -10.96 0.74 15.88
CA GLU A 6 -11.77 -0.46 15.74
C GLU A 6 -11.06 -1.46 14.83
N LEU A 7 -10.50 -2.52 15.41
CA LEU A 7 -9.80 -3.57 14.68
C LEU A 7 -10.73 -4.72 14.27
N GLY A 8 -10.32 -5.47 13.24
CA GLY A 8 -11.05 -6.64 12.78
C GLY A 8 -12.42 -6.32 12.15
N GLN A 9 -12.55 -5.14 11.55
CA GLN A 9 -13.73 -4.72 10.81
C GLN A 9 -13.36 -4.31 9.39
N SER A 10 -14.17 -4.70 8.43
CA SER A 10 -14.04 -4.28 7.05
C SER A 10 -15.20 -3.37 6.68
N ALA A 11 -14.90 -2.22 6.06
CA ALA A 11 -15.92 -1.39 5.43
C ALA A 11 -16.51 -2.14 4.22
N ARG A 12 -17.82 -2.30 4.20
CA ARG A 12 -18.57 -3.01 3.15
C ARG A 12 -19.31 -2.06 2.23
N GLU A 13 -19.77 -0.95 2.79
CA GLU A 13 -20.57 0.01 2.08
C GLU A 13 -20.40 1.40 2.69
N ILE A 14 -20.47 2.39 1.85
CA ILE A 14 -20.51 3.81 2.24
C ILE A 14 -21.74 4.42 1.62
N ARG A 15 -22.47 5.22 2.38
CA ARG A 15 -23.60 5.99 1.89
C ARG A 15 -23.58 7.42 2.43
N ARG A 16 -24.21 8.32 1.72
CA ARG A 16 -24.48 9.67 2.24
C ARG A 16 -25.69 9.64 3.18
N ASP A 17 -25.60 10.44 4.22
CA ASP A 17 -26.70 10.68 5.16
C ASP A 17 -26.79 12.16 5.50
N GLY A 18 -27.71 12.86 4.82
CA GLY A 18 -27.78 14.31 4.89
C GLY A 18 -26.48 14.98 4.46
N LYS A 19 -25.86 15.72 5.39
CA LYS A 19 -24.55 16.37 5.17
C LYS A 19 -23.36 15.50 5.61
N GLY A 20 -23.60 14.28 6.05
CA GLY A 20 -22.60 13.36 6.58
C GLY A 20 -22.47 12.08 5.77
N TRP A 21 -21.83 11.13 6.40
CA TRP A 21 -21.50 9.81 5.86
C TRP A 21 -21.90 8.72 6.84
N VAL A 22 -22.31 7.58 6.32
CA VAL A 22 -22.47 6.33 7.09
C VAL A 22 -21.60 5.27 6.44
N VAL A 23 -20.79 4.60 7.23
CA VAL A 23 -19.97 3.45 6.86
C VAL A 23 -20.56 2.21 7.48
N ARG A 24 -20.99 1.25 6.67
CA ARG A 24 -21.42 -0.06 7.10
C ARG A 24 -20.23 -1.03 7.11
N THR A 25 -20.06 -1.71 8.21
CA THR A 25 -19.02 -2.73 8.42
C THR A 25 -19.63 -4.10 8.70
N ASP A 26 -18.79 -5.10 8.92
CA ASP A 26 -19.23 -6.45 9.37
C ASP A 26 -19.91 -6.44 10.74
N ARG A 27 -19.69 -5.40 11.55
CA ARG A 27 -20.17 -5.33 12.95
C ARG A 27 -21.20 -4.24 13.22
N GLY A 28 -21.46 -3.36 12.26
CA GLY A 28 -22.43 -2.28 12.44
C GLY A 28 -22.24 -1.11 11.53
N GLU A 29 -22.96 -0.03 11.81
CA GLU A 29 -22.91 1.22 11.07
C GLU A 29 -22.30 2.34 11.92
N TYR A 30 -21.48 3.15 11.28
CA TYR A 30 -20.78 4.29 11.88
C TYR A 30 -21.13 5.57 11.11
N GLY A 31 -21.74 6.53 11.79
CA GLY A 31 -22.04 7.84 11.26
C GLY A 31 -20.92 8.84 11.50
N ALA A 32 -20.61 9.66 10.52
CA ALA A 32 -19.58 10.70 10.64
C ALA A 32 -19.93 11.96 9.82
N ARG A 33 -19.50 13.12 10.30
CA ARG A 33 -19.67 14.40 9.56
C ARG A 33 -18.75 14.49 8.34
N ALA A 34 -17.57 13.88 8.43
CA ALA A 34 -16.60 13.79 7.34
C ALA A 34 -16.02 12.38 7.31
N LEU A 35 -15.58 11.94 6.13
CA LEU A 35 -15.00 10.62 5.90
C LEU A 35 -13.64 10.78 5.24
N CYS A 36 -12.66 10.00 5.73
CA CYS A 36 -11.37 9.87 5.07
C CYS A 36 -11.16 8.39 4.68
N LEU A 37 -10.92 8.14 3.39
CA LEU A 37 -10.55 6.83 2.87
C LEU A 37 -9.03 6.78 2.69
N ALA A 38 -8.37 5.96 3.51
CA ALA A 38 -6.94 5.66 3.43
C ALA A 38 -6.72 4.22 2.94
N THR A 39 -7.49 3.81 1.95
CA THR A 39 -7.51 2.46 1.37
C THR A 39 -6.76 2.42 0.04
N PRO A 40 -6.34 1.23 -0.46
CA PRO A 40 -5.89 1.09 -1.84
C PRO A 40 -6.91 1.63 -2.85
N VAL A 41 -6.42 2.09 -4.02
CA VAL A 41 -7.26 2.73 -5.04
C VAL A 41 -8.45 1.87 -5.47
N ALA A 42 -8.25 0.57 -5.67
CA ALA A 42 -9.32 -0.36 -6.06
C ALA A 42 -10.43 -0.44 -4.99
N THR A 43 -10.06 -0.47 -3.71
CA THR A 43 -11.01 -0.48 -2.59
C THR A 43 -11.77 0.85 -2.51
N ALA A 44 -11.08 1.99 -2.65
CA ALA A 44 -11.72 3.30 -2.69
C ALA A 44 -12.71 3.41 -3.86
N THR A 45 -12.33 2.94 -5.04
CA THR A 45 -13.20 2.87 -6.23
C THR A 45 -14.47 2.08 -5.93
N GLN A 46 -14.34 0.89 -5.38
CA GLN A 46 -15.47 0.03 -5.04
C GLN A 46 -16.41 0.67 -4.03
N LEU A 47 -15.87 1.20 -2.94
CA LEU A 47 -16.67 1.81 -1.86
C LEU A 47 -17.40 3.07 -2.33
N LEU A 48 -16.83 3.83 -3.27
CA LEU A 48 -17.41 5.07 -3.78
C LEU A 48 -18.29 4.88 -5.01
N HIS A 49 -18.35 3.69 -5.59
CA HIS A 49 -19.09 3.45 -6.83
C HIS A 49 -20.58 3.88 -6.73
N ALA A 50 -21.25 3.55 -5.64
CA ALA A 50 -22.65 3.89 -5.45
C ALA A 50 -22.85 5.35 -4.96
N PRO A 51 -22.19 5.81 -3.87
CA PRO A 51 -22.45 7.14 -3.31
C PRO A 51 -21.81 8.28 -4.09
N PHE A 52 -20.78 8.01 -4.90
CA PHE A 52 -20.04 9.05 -5.63
C PHE A 52 -19.42 8.50 -6.93
N PRO A 53 -20.27 8.18 -7.93
CA PRO A 53 -19.84 7.48 -9.16
C PRO A 53 -18.83 8.29 -9.99
N GLU A 54 -18.87 9.61 -9.98
CA GLU A 54 -17.91 10.46 -10.67
C GLU A 54 -16.49 10.25 -10.11
N VAL A 55 -16.33 10.33 -8.79
CA VAL A 55 -15.03 10.11 -8.14
C VAL A 55 -14.56 8.67 -8.34
N ALA A 56 -15.45 7.69 -8.22
CA ALA A 56 -15.15 6.29 -8.48
C ALA A 56 -14.67 6.04 -9.92
N GLY A 57 -15.31 6.67 -10.91
CA GLY A 57 -14.88 6.61 -12.32
C GLY A 57 -13.46 7.12 -12.52
N ARG A 58 -13.12 8.29 -11.95
CA ARG A 58 -11.77 8.86 -12.02
C ARG A 58 -10.72 8.00 -11.30
N LEU A 59 -11.08 7.40 -10.16
CA LEU A 59 -10.19 6.46 -9.46
C LEU A 59 -9.93 5.20 -10.28
N ALA A 60 -10.93 4.70 -11.01
CA ALA A 60 -10.79 3.52 -11.86
C ALA A 60 -9.83 3.72 -13.05
N GLU A 61 -9.56 4.98 -13.45
CA GLU A 61 -8.58 5.30 -14.49
C GLU A 61 -7.12 5.21 -14.01
N ILE A 62 -6.91 5.11 -12.70
CA ILE A 62 -5.56 4.97 -12.13
C ILE A 62 -5.08 3.55 -12.33
N GLU A 63 -4.13 3.38 -13.26
CA GLU A 63 -3.52 2.07 -13.52
C GLU A 63 -2.78 1.55 -12.28
N THR A 64 -2.76 0.23 -12.14
CA THR A 64 -1.98 -0.45 -11.12
C THR A 64 -1.00 -1.44 -11.72
N ALA A 65 0.16 -1.59 -11.11
CA ALA A 65 1.13 -2.62 -11.42
C ALA A 65 1.14 -3.68 -10.31
N GLN A 66 1.33 -4.93 -10.69
CA GLN A 66 1.48 -6.03 -9.75
C GLN A 66 2.95 -6.27 -9.43
N VAL A 67 3.24 -6.57 -8.17
CA VAL A 67 4.56 -6.95 -7.67
C VAL A 67 4.40 -8.10 -6.69
N GLU A 68 5.10 -9.20 -6.92
CA GLU A 68 5.18 -10.28 -5.96
C GLU A 68 6.29 -10.00 -4.96
N SER A 69 5.94 -9.79 -3.70
CA SER A 69 6.91 -9.56 -2.63
C SER A 69 7.11 -10.82 -1.82
N VAL A 70 8.35 -11.25 -1.70
CA VAL A 70 8.75 -12.37 -0.84
C VAL A 70 9.65 -11.82 0.27
N GLY A 71 9.11 -11.79 1.48
CA GLY A 71 9.82 -11.41 2.69
C GLY A 71 10.45 -12.63 3.36
N VAL A 72 11.71 -12.52 3.77
CA VAL A 72 12.42 -13.56 4.51
C VAL A 72 13.08 -12.97 5.75
N ALA A 73 12.99 -13.68 6.87
CA ALA A 73 13.72 -13.35 8.09
C ALA A 73 14.63 -14.52 8.47
N LEU A 74 15.92 -14.24 8.61
CA LEU A 74 16.98 -15.25 8.77
C LEU A 74 17.86 -14.93 9.98
N PRO A 75 18.40 -15.96 10.68
CA PRO A 75 19.37 -15.73 11.73
C PRO A 75 20.62 -15.01 11.18
N ALA A 76 20.99 -13.90 11.80
CA ALA A 76 22.11 -13.06 11.35
C ALA A 76 23.43 -13.87 11.23
N ALA A 77 23.68 -14.80 12.15
CA ALA A 77 24.87 -15.65 12.16
C ALA A 77 24.98 -16.62 10.97
N ARG A 78 23.90 -16.80 10.20
CA ARG A 78 23.88 -17.69 9.02
C ARG A 78 24.14 -16.96 7.71
N LEU A 79 24.37 -15.65 7.75
CA LEU A 79 24.53 -14.78 6.59
C LEU A 79 25.93 -14.19 6.55
N SER A 80 26.65 -14.46 5.46
CA SER A 80 27.96 -13.83 5.18
C SER A 80 27.83 -12.52 4.42
N LEU A 81 26.64 -12.21 3.87
CA LEU A 81 26.37 -10.95 3.17
C LEU A 81 26.59 -9.76 4.13
N PRO A 82 27.46 -8.78 3.79
CA PRO A 82 27.63 -7.59 4.61
C PRO A 82 26.30 -6.80 4.70
N PRO A 83 26.12 -5.91 5.70
CA PRO A 83 24.97 -5.05 5.78
C PRO A 83 24.79 -4.23 4.50
N VAL A 84 23.61 -4.26 3.91
CA VAL A 84 23.26 -3.53 2.69
C VAL A 84 21.85 -2.94 2.85
N ALA A 85 21.59 -1.76 2.27
CA ALA A 85 20.24 -1.19 2.24
C ALA A 85 19.33 -1.94 1.28
N GLY A 86 19.89 -2.45 0.17
CA GLY A 86 19.17 -3.22 -0.83
C GLY A 86 20.01 -3.49 -2.06
N LEU A 87 19.44 -4.23 -3.00
CA LEU A 87 20.02 -4.56 -4.31
C LEU A 87 19.01 -4.24 -5.41
N ILE A 88 19.52 -3.82 -6.57
CA ILE A 88 18.74 -3.66 -7.80
C ILE A 88 19.01 -4.83 -8.73
N GLY A 89 17.97 -5.52 -9.15
CA GLY A 89 18.04 -6.68 -10.02
C GLY A 89 18.30 -6.31 -11.49
N ARG A 90 19.56 -6.31 -11.94
CA ARG A 90 19.88 -6.09 -13.34
C ARG A 90 19.92 -7.42 -14.11
N GLY A 91 18.95 -7.62 -15.00
CA GLY A 91 18.80 -8.90 -15.71
C GLY A 91 18.24 -10.04 -14.85
N GLU A 92 17.80 -9.73 -13.66
CA GLU A 92 17.25 -10.66 -12.69
C GLU A 92 15.73 -10.83 -12.86
N PRO A 93 15.13 -11.93 -12.37
CA PRO A 93 13.68 -12.09 -12.34
C PRO A 93 12.99 -11.20 -11.29
N PHE A 94 13.75 -10.54 -10.44
CA PHE A 94 13.25 -9.56 -9.48
C PHE A 94 13.71 -8.13 -9.84
N TYR A 95 12.93 -7.15 -9.44
CA TYR A 95 13.25 -5.72 -9.62
C TYR A 95 14.27 -5.24 -8.60
N SER A 96 14.04 -5.59 -7.35
CA SER A 96 14.87 -5.15 -6.22
C SER A 96 14.72 -6.09 -5.04
N MET A 97 15.72 -6.02 -4.16
CA MET A 97 15.64 -6.52 -2.80
C MET A 97 15.91 -5.35 -1.86
N VAL A 98 15.12 -5.20 -0.81
CA VAL A 98 15.37 -4.26 0.28
C VAL A 98 15.65 -5.02 1.57
N SER A 99 16.54 -4.50 2.40
CA SER A 99 16.87 -5.09 3.68
C SER A 99 16.37 -4.25 4.85
N ARG A 100 16.35 -4.85 6.03
CA ARG A 100 16.13 -4.19 7.32
C ARG A 100 17.41 -3.82 8.03
N ASP A 101 18.57 -3.96 7.40
CA ASP A 101 19.89 -3.73 7.99
C ASP A 101 20.12 -2.26 8.44
N THR A 102 19.29 -1.33 7.97
CA THR A 102 19.26 0.05 8.46
C THR A 102 18.77 0.17 9.92
N VAL A 103 18.02 -0.83 10.39
CA VAL A 103 17.64 -1.00 11.80
C VAL A 103 18.24 -2.31 12.25
N SER A 104 19.44 -2.24 12.83
CA SER A 104 20.21 -3.42 13.20
C SER A 104 19.49 -4.24 14.26
N ASP A 105 19.53 -5.56 14.08
CA ASP A 105 19.10 -6.55 15.06
C ASP A 105 20.26 -7.54 15.26
N ALA A 106 20.54 -7.92 16.52
CA ALA A 106 21.67 -8.80 16.85
C ALA A 106 21.45 -10.26 16.39
N HIS A 107 20.21 -10.68 16.22
CA HIS A 107 19.85 -12.08 15.99
C HIS A 107 19.27 -12.35 14.62
N TRP A 108 18.60 -11.35 14.00
CA TRP A 108 17.83 -11.52 12.78
C TRP A 108 18.17 -10.48 11.72
N ARG A 109 18.16 -10.91 10.47
CA ARG A 109 18.20 -10.04 9.31
C ARG A 109 16.99 -10.30 8.42
N GLY A 110 16.34 -9.24 7.97
CA GLY A 110 15.14 -9.28 7.14
C GLY A 110 15.40 -8.75 5.74
N PHE A 111 14.88 -9.43 4.74
CA PHE A 111 14.97 -9.05 3.34
C PHE A 111 13.60 -9.17 2.68
N THR A 112 13.30 -8.26 1.76
CA THR A 112 12.10 -8.36 0.91
C THR A 112 12.51 -8.27 -0.54
N PHE A 113 12.26 -9.33 -1.29
CA PHE A 113 12.47 -9.38 -2.73
C PHE A 113 11.19 -9.02 -3.46
N HIS A 114 11.30 -8.20 -4.49
CA HIS A 114 10.19 -7.76 -5.34
C HIS A 114 10.31 -8.39 -6.71
N PHE A 115 9.61 -9.51 -6.92
CA PHE A 115 9.63 -10.26 -8.15
C PHE A 115 8.64 -9.71 -9.19
N ARG A 116 8.94 -9.99 -10.47
CA ARG A 116 8.00 -9.82 -11.56
C ARG A 116 6.92 -10.90 -11.47
N PRO A 117 5.63 -10.55 -11.50
CA PRO A 117 4.57 -11.53 -11.38
C PRO A 117 4.62 -12.58 -12.48
N GLY A 118 4.44 -13.84 -12.10
CA GLY A 118 4.32 -14.96 -13.03
C GLY A 118 5.60 -15.38 -13.76
N VAL A 119 6.76 -14.80 -13.44
CA VAL A 119 8.05 -15.15 -14.08
C VAL A 119 8.65 -16.42 -13.46
N LEU A 120 8.53 -16.59 -12.16
CA LEU A 120 9.03 -17.74 -11.41
C LEU A 120 7.92 -18.38 -10.55
N GLY A 121 7.97 -19.70 -10.42
CA GLY A 121 7.22 -20.41 -9.39
C GLY A 121 7.77 -20.15 -7.97
N GLU A 122 7.03 -20.54 -6.95
CA GLU A 122 7.42 -20.26 -5.55
C GLU A 122 8.76 -20.88 -5.19
N GLU A 123 8.99 -22.15 -5.54
CA GLU A 123 10.25 -22.86 -5.31
C GLU A 123 11.45 -22.16 -6.00
N GLN A 124 11.28 -21.77 -7.27
CA GLN A 124 12.30 -21.04 -8.02
C GLN A 124 12.62 -19.67 -7.43
N LYS A 125 11.64 -18.98 -6.83
CA LYS A 125 11.88 -17.73 -6.09
C LYS A 125 12.74 -17.98 -4.86
N LEU A 126 12.43 -19.02 -4.08
CA LEU A 126 13.23 -19.39 -2.90
C LEU A 126 14.66 -19.80 -3.28
N GLU A 127 14.81 -20.60 -4.33
CA GLU A 127 16.13 -20.95 -4.86
C GLU A 127 16.92 -19.69 -5.23
N ARG A 128 16.30 -18.75 -5.95
CA ARG A 128 16.96 -17.51 -6.35
C ARG A 128 17.31 -16.62 -5.16
N ILE A 129 16.45 -16.53 -4.16
CA ILE A 129 16.72 -15.83 -2.90
C ILE A 129 17.93 -16.44 -2.20
N ALA A 130 17.98 -17.77 -2.08
CA ALA A 130 19.08 -18.49 -1.48
C ALA A 130 20.42 -18.19 -2.19
N GLN A 131 20.43 -18.24 -3.52
CA GLN A 131 21.61 -17.91 -4.33
C GLN A 131 22.08 -16.45 -4.10
N VAL A 132 21.16 -15.48 -4.10
CA VAL A 132 21.50 -14.05 -3.90
C VAL A 132 22.03 -13.79 -2.49
N LEU A 133 21.49 -14.45 -1.49
CA LEU A 133 21.91 -14.31 -0.09
C LEU A 133 23.14 -15.17 0.26
N GLY A 134 23.55 -16.08 -0.63
CA GLY A 134 24.66 -17.01 -0.39
C GLY A 134 24.40 -18.00 0.73
N ILE A 135 23.18 -18.55 0.80
CA ILE A 135 22.74 -19.49 1.84
C ILE A 135 22.21 -20.80 1.23
N ASP A 136 22.09 -21.83 2.07
CA ASP A 136 21.38 -23.05 1.71
C ASP A 136 19.86 -22.78 1.64
N GLN A 137 19.18 -23.26 0.58
CA GLN A 137 17.75 -23.14 0.42
C GLN A 137 16.96 -23.76 1.58
N ALA A 138 17.44 -24.83 2.17
CA ALA A 138 16.84 -25.48 3.33
C ALA A 138 16.66 -24.50 4.53
N LEU A 139 17.49 -23.46 4.61
CA LEU A 139 17.35 -22.43 5.63
C LEU A 139 16.08 -21.57 5.41
N LEU A 140 15.65 -21.38 4.17
CA LEU A 140 14.40 -20.69 3.84
C LEU A 140 13.18 -21.56 4.13
N GLU A 141 13.26 -22.86 3.88
CA GLU A 141 12.17 -23.82 4.13
C GLU A 141 11.84 -23.95 5.62
N SER A 142 12.86 -23.83 6.47
CA SER A 142 12.74 -23.85 7.93
C SER A 142 12.51 -22.46 8.56
N GLY A 143 12.56 -21.41 7.75
CA GLY A 143 12.55 -20.02 8.19
C GLY A 143 11.21 -19.30 8.05
N ASN A 144 11.19 -18.04 8.46
CA ASN A 144 10.04 -17.17 8.29
C ASN A 144 10.03 -16.59 6.87
N VAL A 145 9.21 -17.18 5.99
CA VAL A 145 8.98 -16.72 4.63
C VAL A 145 7.53 -16.29 4.48
N VAL A 146 7.31 -15.11 3.90
CA VAL A 146 5.98 -14.59 3.60
C VAL A 146 5.95 -14.09 2.18
N SER A 147 5.04 -14.63 1.37
CA SER A 147 4.79 -14.20 -0.01
C SER A 147 3.48 -13.43 -0.11
N LYS A 148 3.48 -12.34 -0.88
CA LYS A 148 2.29 -11.53 -1.13
C LYS A 148 2.32 -10.91 -2.52
N LEU A 149 1.21 -11.05 -3.25
CA LEU A 149 0.96 -10.26 -4.46
C LEU A 149 0.43 -8.89 -4.05
N ASN A 150 1.15 -7.84 -4.41
CA ASN A 150 0.76 -6.46 -4.16
C ASN A 150 0.33 -5.78 -5.45
N GLN A 151 -0.64 -4.88 -5.35
CA GLN A 151 -1.01 -3.94 -6.40
C GLN A 151 -0.59 -2.55 -5.97
N LEU A 152 0.25 -1.92 -6.79
CA LEU A 152 0.76 -0.57 -6.54
C LEU A 152 0.28 0.35 -7.66
N PRO A 153 -0.06 1.61 -7.36
CA PRO A 153 -0.38 2.59 -8.41
C PRO A 153 0.79 2.74 -9.38
N ALA A 154 0.47 2.69 -10.67
CA ALA A 154 1.41 2.97 -11.76
C ALA A 154 1.20 4.42 -12.22
N LEU A 155 1.94 5.36 -11.65
CA LEU A 155 1.82 6.79 -11.93
C LEU A 155 2.38 7.10 -13.32
N ARG A 156 1.53 7.03 -14.34
CA ARG A 156 1.88 7.26 -15.74
C ARG A 156 1.97 8.75 -16.07
N VAL A 157 2.51 9.06 -17.26
CA VAL A 157 2.45 10.42 -17.82
C VAL A 157 1.00 10.89 -17.85
N GLY A 158 0.76 12.14 -17.42
CA GLY A 158 -0.59 12.71 -17.28
C GLY A 158 -1.26 12.44 -15.93
N HIS A 159 -0.65 11.66 -15.04
CA HIS A 159 -1.23 11.37 -13.71
C HIS A 159 -1.47 12.64 -12.87
N GLY A 160 -0.60 13.65 -13.00
CA GLY A 160 -0.77 14.94 -12.32
C GLY A 160 -2.09 15.66 -12.68
N GLU A 161 -2.52 15.59 -13.93
CA GLU A 161 -3.80 16.16 -14.35
C GLU A 161 -4.98 15.36 -13.77
N ARG A 162 -4.92 14.03 -13.79
CA ARG A 162 -5.93 13.17 -13.15
C ARG A 162 -6.06 13.47 -11.65
N SER A 163 -4.93 13.69 -10.96
CA SER A 163 -4.95 14.08 -9.54
C SER A 163 -5.62 15.42 -9.31
N LYS A 164 -5.41 16.41 -10.20
CA LYS A 164 -6.10 17.71 -10.14
C LYS A 164 -7.60 17.57 -10.35
N GLU A 165 -8.03 16.82 -11.36
CA GLU A 165 -9.43 16.56 -11.64
C GLU A 165 -10.12 15.84 -10.48
N LEU A 166 -9.43 14.86 -9.88
CA LEU A 166 -9.93 14.16 -8.70
C LEU A 166 -10.08 15.11 -7.50
N ASN A 167 -9.11 16.03 -7.29
CA ASN A 167 -9.21 17.06 -6.26
C ASN A 167 -10.38 18.02 -6.51
N GLN A 168 -10.65 18.39 -7.76
CA GLN A 168 -11.79 19.22 -8.13
C GLN A 168 -13.11 18.50 -7.82
N ALA A 169 -13.21 17.21 -8.15
CA ALA A 169 -14.38 16.40 -7.85
C ALA A 169 -14.62 16.20 -6.34
N LEU A 170 -13.59 16.33 -5.52
CA LEU A 170 -13.68 16.24 -4.05
C LEU A 170 -14.01 17.58 -3.39
N ALA A 171 -13.87 18.72 -4.09
CA ALA A 171 -14.08 20.04 -3.51
C ALA A 171 -15.54 20.22 -3.04
N GLY A 172 -15.72 20.82 -1.86
CA GLY A 172 -17.04 21.02 -1.24
C GLY A 172 -17.69 19.75 -0.68
N HIS A 173 -17.01 18.61 -0.78
CA HIS A 173 -17.46 17.35 -0.20
C HIS A 173 -16.64 17.02 1.05
N ARG A 174 -17.32 16.65 2.13
CA ARG A 174 -16.69 16.21 3.38
C ARG A 174 -16.14 14.78 3.26
N LEU A 175 -15.44 14.54 2.14
CA LEU A 175 -14.77 13.29 1.79
C LEU A 175 -13.31 13.59 1.47
N ALA A 176 -12.39 12.94 2.17
CA ALA A 176 -10.97 12.95 1.85
C ALA A 176 -10.56 11.59 1.28
N LEU A 177 -9.70 11.63 0.27
CA LEU A 177 -9.02 10.46 -0.26
C LEU A 177 -7.52 10.66 -0.04
N VAL A 178 -6.92 9.71 0.64
CA VAL A 178 -5.49 9.71 0.95
C VAL A 178 -4.86 8.36 0.59
N GLY A 179 -3.57 8.38 0.27
CA GLY A 179 -2.86 7.17 -0.13
C GLY A 179 -1.81 7.44 -1.20
N ASN A 180 -1.17 6.38 -1.64
CA ASN A 180 -0.03 6.39 -2.54
C ASN A 180 -0.38 6.56 -4.03
N TYR A 181 -1.62 6.89 -4.34
CA TYR A 181 -2.12 7.04 -5.72
C TYR A 181 -2.38 8.49 -6.14
N PHE A 182 -1.86 9.48 -5.40
CA PHE A 182 -1.97 10.91 -5.75
C PHE A 182 -0.67 11.47 -6.34
N SER A 183 0.37 11.62 -5.53
CA SER A 183 1.60 12.32 -5.94
C SER A 183 2.83 11.42 -5.95
N GLY A 184 2.78 10.28 -5.29
CA GLY A 184 3.90 9.35 -5.20
C GLY A 184 3.58 8.16 -4.31
N VAL A 185 4.44 7.16 -4.35
CA VAL A 185 4.28 5.90 -3.60
C VAL A 185 5.08 5.89 -2.29
N ALA A 186 5.84 6.94 -2.00
CA ALA A 186 6.60 7.06 -0.76
C ALA A 186 5.69 7.38 0.44
N ILE A 187 6.13 7.01 1.63
CA ILE A 187 5.40 7.32 2.87
C ILE A 187 5.23 8.83 3.02
N GLU A 188 6.26 9.61 2.70
CA GLU A 188 6.22 11.08 2.79
C GLU A 188 5.17 11.70 1.86
N ASP A 189 4.99 11.14 0.66
CA ASP A 189 3.92 11.56 -0.27
C ASP A 189 2.53 11.34 0.36
N CYS A 190 2.34 10.20 1.02
CA CYS A 190 1.09 9.87 1.72
C CYS A 190 0.84 10.81 2.92
N VAL A 191 1.89 11.13 3.70
CA VAL A 191 1.80 12.05 4.84
C VAL A 191 1.45 13.46 4.36
N THR A 192 2.14 13.95 3.33
CA THR A 192 1.87 15.26 2.71
C THR A 192 0.44 15.34 2.20
N ARG A 193 -0.01 14.33 1.48
CA ARG A 193 -1.40 14.22 1.02
C ARG A 193 -2.40 14.27 2.18
N SER A 194 -2.14 13.52 3.23
CA SER A 194 -3.02 13.46 4.40
C SER A 194 -3.15 14.82 5.09
N ARG A 195 -2.06 15.58 5.21
CA ARG A 195 -2.08 16.96 5.75
C ARG A 195 -2.90 17.88 4.87
N THR A 196 -2.67 17.87 3.56
CA THR A 196 -3.42 18.70 2.60
C THR A 196 -4.92 18.45 2.68
N GLU A 197 -5.35 17.20 2.73
CA GLU A 197 -6.76 16.85 2.82
C GLU A 197 -7.37 17.23 4.19
N PHE A 198 -6.61 17.07 5.26
CA PHE A 198 -7.06 17.52 6.59
C PHE A 198 -7.29 19.03 6.63
N GLU A 199 -6.37 19.81 6.07
CA GLU A 199 -6.50 21.29 6.01
C GLU A 199 -7.67 21.71 5.13
N ARG A 200 -7.90 21.05 4.00
CA ARG A 200 -9.06 21.27 3.14
C ARG A 200 -10.36 21.04 3.90
N LEU A 201 -10.52 19.86 4.53
CA LEU A 201 -11.72 19.53 5.30
C LEU A 201 -11.95 20.51 6.45
N ARG A 202 -10.89 20.95 7.11
CA ARG A 202 -10.96 21.94 8.20
C ARG A 202 -11.45 23.29 7.70
N GLY A 203 -11.01 23.72 6.51
CA GLY A 203 -11.48 24.95 5.84
C GLY A 203 -12.94 24.86 5.40
N GLU A 204 -13.46 23.66 5.13
CA GLU A 204 -14.86 23.41 4.76
C GLU A 204 -15.80 23.25 5.97
N GLY A 205 -15.32 23.48 7.19
CA GLY A 205 -16.12 23.51 8.43
C GLY A 205 -16.36 22.14 9.05
N LEU A 206 -15.27 21.40 9.24
CA LEU A 206 -15.23 20.21 10.11
C LEU A 206 -15.67 20.54 11.53
#